data_4748d26874f888fa2be79afe40782c3a
#
_entry.id   4748d26874f888fa2be79afe40782c3a
#
_cell.length_a   1.000
_cell.length_b   1.000
_cell.length_c   1.000
_cell.angle_alpha   90.00
_cell.angle_beta   90.00
_cell.angle_gamma   90.00
#
_symmetry.space_group_name_H-M   'P 1'
#
loop_
_entity.id
_entity.type
_entity.pdbx_description
1 polymer ?
#
loop_
_entity_poly.entity_id
_entity_poly.type
_entity_poly.pdbx_seq_one_letter_code
_entity_poly.pdbx_strand_id
1 'polypeptide(L)'
;MKKVLILGAGMVVKPIVKYLLEKGFAVTVATRTKSKADAMIDGHPNGTAIAWTVEDETTLDNMVASHDLSVSLLPYAHHVMVAKKCIAHKKNMVTTSYVKPAMKALDEEAKAAGIIILNELGLDPGIDHMSAMRIIDTVHNKGGKIIDFYSLCGALPAPEACDNPFNYKFSWSPKGVVMASNNDGKFLKHGKEIYVEPIDLFKNPFSVDFPNVGELQVYPNRDSFPYLELYGIPEAETMFRGTDRKSVV
;
A
#
# COMPACT_ATOMS: atom_id res chain seq x y z
N MET A 1 -6.80 2.92 27.78
CA MET A 1 -6.11 3.42 26.58
C MET A 1 -5.94 2.25 25.63
N LYS A 2 -6.33 2.39 24.36
CA LYS A 2 -6.16 1.33 23.35
C LYS A 2 -4.69 1.17 22.97
N LYS A 3 -4.26 -0.08 22.74
CA LYS A 3 -2.88 -0.45 22.44
C LYS A 3 -2.73 -0.87 20.99
N VAL A 4 -1.80 -0.26 20.27
CA VAL A 4 -1.51 -0.56 18.87
C VAL A 4 -0.10 -1.12 18.72
N LEU A 5 0.02 -2.29 18.12
CA LEU A 5 1.29 -2.91 17.77
C LEU A 5 1.63 -2.55 16.33
N ILE A 6 2.77 -1.94 16.10
CA ILE A 6 3.31 -1.66 14.76
C ILE A 6 4.50 -2.58 14.52
N LEU A 7 4.40 -3.43 13.51
CA LEU A 7 5.45 -4.37 13.09
C LEU A 7 6.22 -3.79 11.91
N GLY A 8 7.47 -3.44 12.14
CA GLY A 8 8.36 -2.79 11.18
C GLY A 8 8.66 -1.33 11.54
N ALA A 9 9.84 -0.85 11.14
CA ALA A 9 10.29 0.55 11.27
C ALA A 9 10.98 1.00 9.96
N GLY A 10 10.28 0.81 8.84
CA GLY A 10 10.71 1.22 7.51
C GLY A 10 10.47 2.71 7.23
N MET A 11 10.79 3.16 6.02
CA MET A 11 10.76 4.56 5.61
C MET A 11 9.39 5.23 5.78
N VAL A 12 8.29 4.47 5.60
CA VAL A 12 6.91 4.99 5.64
C VAL A 12 6.25 4.91 7.02
N VAL A 13 6.95 4.42 8.06
CA VAL A 13 6.32 4.08 9.35
C VAL A 13 6.20 5.28 10.29
N LYS A 14 7.16 6.19 10.28
CA LYS A 14 7.22 7.33 11.22
C LYS A 14 5.92 8.15 11.29
N PRO A 15 5.25 8.49 10.17
CA PRO A 15 4.02 9.28 10.23
C PRO A 15 2.88 8.64 11.02
N ILE A 16 2.65 7.32 10.84
CA ILE A 16 1.57 6.63 11.57
C ILE A 16 1.91 6.49 13.06
N VAL A 17 3.18 6.24 13.42
CA VAL A 17 3.61 6.21 14.83
C VAL A 17 3.29 7.53 15.50
N LYS A 18 3.73 8.64 14.91
CA LYS A 18 3.48 9.98 15.41
C LYS A 18 1.98 10.28 15.53
N TYR A 19 1.21 10.02 14.47
CA TYR A 19 -0.23 10.25 14.46
C TYR A 19 -0.97 9.49 15.56
N LEU A 20 -0.66 8.20 15.76
CA LEU A 20 -1.32 7.40 16.79
C LEU A 20 -0.94 7.85 18.21
N LEU A 21 0.31 8.22 18.45
CA LEU A 21 0.76 8.78 19.72
C LEU A 21 0.04 10.10 20.03
N GLU A 22 -0.05 11.01 19.06
CA GLU A 22 -0.78 12.29 19.17
C GLU A 22 -2.28 12.09 19.43
N LYS A 23 -2.87 10.99 18.95
CA LYS A 23 -4.26 10.61 19.20
C LYS A 23 -4.46 9.89 20.54
N GLY A 24 -3.42 9.75 21.36
CA GLY A 24 -3.51 9.19 22.70
C GLY A 24 -3.54 7.66 22.74
N PHE A 25 -3.12 6.96 21.69
CA PHE A 25 -2.94 5.52 21.73
C PHE A 25 -1.63 5.13 22.44
N ALA A 26 -1.60 3.97 23.07
CA ALA A 26 -0.34 3.33 23.44
C ALA A 26 0.22 2.61 22.21
N VAL A 27 1.42 2.97 21.76
CA VAL A 27 2.00 2.45 20.52
C VAL A 27 3.27 1.67 20.83
N THR A 28 3.28 0.39 20.46
CA THR A 28 4.49 -0.45 20.48
C THR A 28 5.02 -0.60 19.07
N VAL A 29 6.28 -0.25 18.84
CA VAL A 29 6.95 -0.44 17.56
C VAL A 29 7.97 -1.57 17.70
N ALA A 30 7.73 -2.69 17.00
CA ALA A 30 8.62 -3.85 17.01
C ALA A 30 9.40 -3.96 15.70
N THR A 31 10.72 -4.01 15.78
CA THR A 31 11.63 -4.02 14.63
C THR A 31 12.99 -4.62 14.99
N ARG A 32 13.73 -5.11 13.98
CA ARG A 32 15.11 -5.64 14.18
C ARG A 32 16.06 -4.62 14.77
N THR A 33 15.93 -3.36 14.41
CA THR A 33 16.80 -2.27 14.84
C THR A 33 16.04 -1.36 15.80
N LYS A 34 16.12 -1.66 17.09
CA LYS A 34 15.38 -0.94 18.14
C LYS A 34 15.57 0.59 18.07
N SER A 35 16.79 1.06 17.79
CA SER A 35 17.07 2.50 17.70
C SER A 35 16.25 3.23 16.63
N LYS A 36 15.81 2.54 15.55
CA LYS A 36 14.88 3.12 14.57
C LYS A 36 13.50 3.34 15.16
N ALA A 37 13.01 2.40 15.97
CA ALA A 37 11.75 2.54 16.68
C ALA A 37 11.82 3.64 17.74
N ASP A 38 12.91 3.68 18.52
CA ASP A 38 13.15 4.75 19.51
C ASP A 38 13.11 6.14 18.85
N ALA A 39 13.76 6.30 17.69
CA ALA A 39 13.78 7.56 16.95
C ALA A 39 12.41 7.95 16.35
N MET A 40 11.52 6.99 16.08
CA MET A 40 10.16 7.28 15.62
C MET A 40 9.23 7.69 16.76
N ILE A 41 9.41 7.08 17.93
CA ILE A 41 8.67 7.35 19.16
C ILE A 41 9.08 8.67 19.80
N ASP A 42 10.36 9.04 19.65
CA ASP A 42 10.94 10.31 20.08
C ASP A 42 10.64 10.65 21.56
N GLY A 43 10.83 9.67 22.43
CA GLY A 43 10.64 9.81 23.89
C GLY A 43 9.19 9.97 24.34
N HIS A 44 8.20 9.79 23.46
CA HIS A 44 6.79 9.94 23.82
C HIS A 44 6.38 8.93 24.91
N PRO A 45 5.69 9.37 26.02
CA PRO A 45 5.42 8.51 27.18
C PRO A 45 4.53 7.30 26.87
N ASN A 46 3.71 7.36 25.83
CA ASN A 46 2.85 6.26 25.39
C ASN A 46 3.51 5.39 24.32
N GLY A 47 4.78 5.62 23.98
CA GLY A 47 5.53 4.86 22.98
C GLY A 47 6.43 3.82 23.61
N THR A 48 6.52 2.64 23.01
CA THR A 48 7.43 1.55 23.44
C THR A 48 8.13 0.98 22.22
N ALA A 49 9.46 0.86 22.28
CA ALA A 49 10.27 0.25 21.24
C ALA A 49 10.73 -1.15 21.65
N ILE A 50 10.54 -2.14 20.80
CA ILE A 50 10.94 -3.53 21.02
C ILE A 50 11.89 -3.97 19.90
N ALA A 51 13.04 -4.56 20.29
CA ALA A 51 13.89 -5.31 19.38
C ALA A 51 13.23 -6.68 19.12
N TRP A 52 12.88 -6.94 17.84
CA TRP A 52 12.21 -8.17 17.46
C TRP A 52 12.53 -8.54 16.02
N THR A 53 12.61 -9.81 15.71
CA THR A 53 12.77 -10.36 14.36
C THR A 53 11.61 -11.32 14.03
N VAL A 54 11.34 -11.52 12.75
CA VAL A 54 10.20 -12.33 12.28
C VAL A 54 10.33 -13.82 12.61
N GLU A 55 11.54 -14.28 12.90
CA GLU A 55 11.84 -15.66 13.32
C GLU A 55 11.40 -15.94 14.76
N ASP A 56 11.22 -14.89 15.60
CA ASP A 56 10.73 -15.03 16.97
C ASP A 56 9.19 -14.98 17.01
N GLU A 57 8.57 -16.08 16.60
CA GLU A 57 7.12 -16.22 16.60
C GLU A 57 6.51 -16.21 17.99
N THR A 58 7.24 -16.63 19.03
CA THR A 58 6.76 -16.63 20.40
C THR A 58 6.57 -15.22 20.93
N THR A 59 7.54 -14.35 20.71
CA THR A 59 7.41 -12.94 21.08
C THR A 59 6.31 -12.26 20.25
N LEU A 60 6.16 -12.58 18.95
CA LEU A 60 5.07 -12.07 18.14
C LEU A 60 3.71 -12.44 18.72
N ASP A 61 3.53 -13.70 19.10
CA ASP A 61 2.29 -14.21 19.67
C ASP A 61 1.88 -13.43 20.92
N ASN A 62 2.83 -13.25 21.85
CA ASN A 62 2.63 -12.48 23.09
C ASN A 62 2.31 -11.00 22.79
N MET A 63 3.00 -10.39 21.83
CA MET A 63 2.73 -9.00 21.42
C MET A 63 1.33 -8.86 20.86
N VAL A 64 0.92 -9.74 19.93
CA VAL A 64 -0.43 -9.70 19.35
C VAL A 64 -1.49 -9.88 20.44
N ALA A 65 -1.32 -10.86 21.34
CA ALA A 65 -2.25 -11.12 22.44
C ALA A 65 -2.47 -9.90 23.34
N SER A 66 -1.42 -9.12 23.60
CA SER A 66 -1.42 -7.99 24.54
C SER A 66 -1.86 -6.65 23.93
N HIS A 67 -2.13 -6.58 22.62
CA HIS A 67 -2.55 -5.37 21.92
C HIS A 67 -3.99 -5.49 21.38
N ASP A 68 -4.63 -4.36 21.07
CA ASP A 68 -5.99 -4.30 20.52
C ASP A 68 -5.98 -4.37 18.97
N LEU A 69 -4.91 -3.89 18.36
CA LEU A 69 -4.74 -3.82 16.90
C LEU A 69 -3.28 -4.07 16.54
N SER A 70 -3.07 -4.85 15.47
CA SER A 70 -1.75 -5.02 14.85
C SER A 70 -1.71 -4.31 13.50
N VAL A 71 -0.70 -3.44 13.30
CA VAL A 71 -0.39 -2.78 12.02
C VAL A 71 0.86 -3.43 11.46
N SER A 72 0.70 -4.25 10.41
CA SER A 72 1.83 -4.93 9.80
C SER A 72 2.39 -4.15 8.62
N LEU A 73 3.56 -3.54 8.83
CA LEU A 73 4.35 -2.82 7.81
C LEU A 73 5.64 -3.59 7.48
N LEU A 74 5.61 -4.90 7.64
CA LEU A 74 6.63 -5.85 7.23
C LEU A 74 6.60 -6.07 5.71
N PRO A 75 7.63 -6.71 5.12
CA PRO A 75 7.51 -7.27 3.78
C PRO A 75 6.31 -8.21 3.67
N TYR A 76 5.61 -8.18 2.54
CA TYR A 76 4.33 -8.87 2.32
C TYR A 76 4.35 -10.37 2.64
N ALA A 77 5.50 -11.03 2.50
CA ALA A 77 5.66 -12.46 2.78
C ALA A 77 5.35 -12.82 4.25
N HIS A 78 5.40 -11.86 5.17
CA HIS A 78 5.18 -12.11 6.60
C HIS A 78 3.76 -11.77 7.07
N HIS A 79 2.89 -11.19 6.23
CA HIS A 79 1.55 -10.77 6.67
C HIS A 79 0.66 -11.94 7.05
N VAL A 80 0.73 -13.07 6.35
CA VAL A 80 -0.06 -14.29 6.66
C VAL A 80 0.25 -14.81 8.06
N MET A 81 1.52 -14.81 8.46
CA MET A 81 1.94 -15.21 9.81
C MET A 81 1.31 -14.30 10.87
N VAL A 82 1.39 -12.98 10.69
CA VAL A 82 0.77 -12.01 11.60
C VAL A 82 -0.75 -12.18 11.64
N ALA A 83 -1.40 -12.35 10.49
CA ALA A 83 -2.84 -12.53 10.39
C ALA A 83 -3.32 -13.77 11.16
N LYS A 84 -2.62 -14.89 11.04
CA LYS A 84 -2.93 -16.12 11.80
C LYS A 84 -2.85 -15.92 13.32
N LYS A 85 -1.83 -15.16 13.80
CA LYS A 85 -1.75 -14.81 15.23
C LYS A 85 -2.91 -13.89 15.64
N CYS A 86 -3.29 -12.92 14.79
CA CYS A 86 -4.43 -12.04 15.04
C CYS A 86 -5.75 -12.83 15.11
N ILE A 87 -5.96 -13.81 14.23
CA ILE A 87 -7.12 -14.70 14.26
C ILE A 87 -7.15 -15.49 15.57
N ALA A 88 -6.04 -16.13 15.95
CA ALA A 88 -5.93 -16.94 17.16
C ALA A 88 -6.26 -16.15 18.43
N HIS A 89 -5.83 -14.89 18.51
CA HIS A 89 -6.06 -14.01 19.65
C HIS A 89 -7.28 -13.09 19.51
N LYS A 90 -8.09 -13.24 18.46
CA LYS A 90 -9.26 -12.41 18.16
C LYS A 90 -8.93 -10.92 18.17
N LYS A 91 -7.84 -10.55 17.49
CA LYS A 91 -7.35 -9.17 17.35
C LYS A 91 -7.45 -8.71 15.90
N ASN A 92 -7.77 -7.44 15.71
CA ASN A 92 -7.81 -6.87 14.37
C ASN A 92 -6.42 -6.66 13.79
N MET A 93 -6.33 -6.69 12.46
CA MET A 93 -5.08 -6.41 11.74
C MET A 93 -5.33 -5.44 10.59
N VAL A 94 -4.36 -4.56 10.35
CA VAL A 94 -4.29 -3.71 9.15
C VAL A 94 -2.92 -3.79 8.50
N THR A 95 -2.87 -3.66 7.17
CA THR A 95 -1.63 -3.60 6.40
C THR A 95 -1.83 -2.77 5.13
N THR A 96 -0.75 -2.22 4.59
CA THR A 96 -0.74 -1.43 3.34
C THR A 96 -0.61 -2.29 2.08
N SER A 97 -0.41 -3.60 2.21
CA SER A 97 -0.15 -4.48 1.07
C SER A 97 -1.42 -4.95 0.39
N TYR A 98 -1.32 -5.21 -0.92
CA TYR A 98 -2.38 -5.83 -1.71
C TYR A 98 -2.86 -7.15 -1.11
N VAL A 99 -4.16 -7.44 -1.29
CA VAL A 99 -4.74 -8.74 -0.95
C VAL A 99 -4.16 -9.80 -1.90
N LYS A 100 -3.36 -10.71 -1.35
CA LYS A 100 -2.85 -11.87 -2.08
C LYS A 100 -3.68 -13.11 -1.79
N PRO A 101 -3.67 -14.14 -2.66
CA PRO A 101 -4.48 -15.34 -2.46
C PRO A 101 -4.34 -15.98 -1.08
N ALA A 102 -3.12 -16.03 -0.53
CA ALA A 102 -2.86 -16.56 0.81
C ALA A 102 -3.49 -15.72 1.95
N MET A 103 -3.64 -14.41 1.77
CA MET A 103 -4.38 -13.55 2.71
C MET A 103 -5.90 -13.72 2.51
N LYS A 104 -6.37 -13.76 1.25
CA LYS A 104 -7.78 -14.00 0.92
C LYS A 104 -8.30 -15.30 1.52
N ALA A 105 -7.46 -16.34 1.52
CA ALA A 105 -7.82 -17.66 2.08
C ALA A 105 -8.11 -17.64 3.60
N LEU A 106 -7.72 -16.58 4.32
CA LEU A 106 -8.00 -16.42 5.75
C LEU A 106 -9.34 -15.74 6.05
N ASP A 107 -10.12 -15.37 5.03
CA ASP A 107 -11.35 -14.57 5.17
C ASP A 107 -12.39 -15.25 6.08
N GLU A 108 -12.67 -16.54 5.84
CA GLU A 108 -13.65 -17.27 6.64
C GLU A 108 -13.18 -17.50 8.10
N GLU A 109 -11.88 -17.76 8.31
CA GLU A 109 -11.32 -17.89 9.65
C GLU A 109 -11.39 -16.55 10.42
N ALA A 110 -11.10 -15.43 9.74
CA ALA A 110 -11.19 -14.11 10.33
C ALA A 110 -12.63 -13.73 10.71
N LYS A 111 -13.60 -14.01 9.82
CA LYS A 111 -15.03 -13.86 10.09
C LYS A 111 -15.49 -14.69 11.28
N ALA A 112 -15.11 -15.98 11.32
CA ALA A 112 -15.43 -16.86 12.44
C ALA A 112 -14.83 -16.39 13.77
N ALA A 113 -13.63 -15.78 13.74
CA ALA A 113 -13.00 -15.17 14.90
C ALA A 113 -13.64 -13.81 15.32
N GLY A 114 -14.50 -13.23 14.49
CA GLY A 114 -15.13 -11.93 14.73
C GLY A 114 -14.17 -10.74 14.61
N ILE A 115 -13.16 -10.84 13.76
CA ILE A 115 -12.15 -9.80 13.57
C ILE A 115 -12.18 -9.22 12.16
N ILE A 116 -11.56 -8.05 12.00
CA ILE A 116 -11.30 -7.42 10.71
C ILE A 116 -9.81 -7.57 10.39
N ILE A 117 -9.52 -8.10 9.20
CA ILE A 117 -8.21 -8.01 8.56
C ILE A 117 -8.37 -7.08 7.37
N LEU A 118 -7.83 -5.85 7.49
CA LEU A 118 -7.99 -4.82 6.48
C LEU A 118 -6.65 -4.61 5.76
N ASN A 119 -6.63 -5.02 4.51
CA ASN A 119 -5.51 -4.82 3.60
C ASN A 119 -5.65 -3.48 2.84
N GLU A 120 -4.62 -3.12 2.10
CA GLU A 120 -4.68 -2.00 1.14
C GLU A 120 -4.98 -0.65 1.81
N LEU A 121 -4.41 -0.41 3.00
CA LEU A 121 -4.51 0.87 3.72
C LEU A 121 -3.24 1.72 3.55
N GLY A 122 -2.83 1.92 2.29
CA GLY A 122 -1.70 2.76 1.90
C GLY A 122 -2.12 3.92 1.01
N LEU A 123 -1.19 4.36 0.17
CA LEU A 123 -1.44 5.32 -0.90
C LEU A 123 -1.94 4.59 -2.16
N ASP A 124 -1.15 3.65 -2.66
CA ASP A 124 -1.43 2.69 -3.73
C ASP A 124 -0.78 1.35 -3.34
N PRO A 125 -1.60 0.43 -2.83
CA PRO A 125 -3.07 0.45 -2.73
C PRO A 125 -3.60 1.15 -1.47
N GLY A 126 -4.70 1.89 -1.62
CA GLY A 126 -5.45 2.49 -0.51
C GLY A 126 -6.19 3.77 -0.87
N ILE A 127 -5.54 4.93 -0.76
CA ILE A 127 -6.15 6.23 -1.06
C ILE A 127 -6.60 6.31 -2.53
N ASP A 128 -5.86 5.67 -3.44
CA ASP A 128 -6.24 5.53 -4.85
C ASP A 128 -7.62 4.88 -5.01
N HIS A 129 -7.88 3.77 -4.30
CA HIS A 129 -9.20 3.11 -4.32
C HIS A 129 -10.30 3.98 -3.73
N MET A 130 -10.03 4.63 -2.60
CA MET A 130 -11.02 5.49 -1.93
C MET A 130 -11.38 6.71 -2.79
N SER A 131 -10.39 7.32 -3.43
CA SER A 131 -10.62 8.45 -4.35
C SER A 131 -11.33 8.00 -5.63
N ALA A 132 -10.96 6.84 -6.19
CA ALA A 132 -11.64 6.24 -7.33
C ALA A 132 -13.12 6.01 -7.04
N MET A 133 -13.44 5.30 -5.97
CA MET A 133 -14.83 5.02 -5.58
C MET A 133 -15.65 6.29 -5.33
N ARG A 134 -15.05 7.28 -4.66
CA ARG A 134 -15.72 8.56 -4.46
C ARG A 134 -16.14 9.24 -5.78
N ILE A 135 -15.31 9.17 -6.82
CA ILE A 135 -15.58 9.74 -8.13
C ILE A 135 -16.64 8.89 -8.84
N ILE A 136 -16.44 7.57 -8.89
CA ILE A 136 -17.34 6.61 -9.55
C ILE A 136 -18.74 6.70 -8.95
N ASP A 137 -18.88 6.64 -7.63
CA ASP A 137 -20.16 6.78 -6.94
C ASP A 137 -20.84 8.12 -7.24
N THR A 138 -20.04 9.20 -7.32
CA THR A 138 -20.58 10.53 -7.67
C THR A 138 -21.17 10.55 -9.08
N VAL A 139 -20.53 9.88 -10.03
CA VAL A 139 -21.01 9.78 -11.43
C VAL A 139 -22.25 8.90 -11.50
N HIS A 140 -22.20 7.70 -10.93
CA HIS A 140 -23.31 6.74 -10.94
C HIS A 140 -24.57 7.30 -10.24
N ASN A 141 -24.42 7.96 -9.08
CA ASN A 141 -25.52 8.59 -8.36
C ASN A 141 -26.22 9.73 -9.15
N LYS A 142 -25.55 10.27 -10.17
CA LYS A 142 -26.13 11.24 -11.11
C LYS A 142 -26.68 10.61 -12.40
N GLY A 143 -26.71 9.27 -12.48
CA GLY A 143 -27.15 8.52 -13.67
C GLY A 143 -26.11 8.49 -14.81
N GLY A 144 -24.87 8.89 -14.54
CA GLY A 144 -23.74 8.80 -15.49
C GLY A 144 -23.12 7.41 -15.57
N LYS A 145 -22.21 7.25 -16.52
CA LYS A 145 -21.41 6.04 -16.75
C LYS A 145 -19.94 6.39 -16.81
N ILE A 146 -19.09 5.44 -16.43
CA ILE A 146 -17.64 5.56 -16.57
C ILE A 146 -17.25 4.89 -17.90
N ILE A 147 -16.81 5.67 -18.86
CA ILE A 147 -16.34 5.16 -20.17
C ILE A 147 -14.83 4.93 -20.13
N ASP A 148 -14.08 5.90 -19.65
CA ASP A 148 -12.63 5.81 -19.52
C ASP A 148 -12.23 6.05 -18.07
N PHE A 149 -11.41 5.14 -17.54
CA PHE A 149 -10.86 5.24 -16.19
C PHE A 149 -9.34 5.13 -16.21
N TYR A 150 -8.67 6.15 -15.66
CA TYR A 150 -7.23 6.19 -15.48
C TYR A 150 -6.91 6.47 -14.01
N SER A 151 -6.14 5.59 -13.39
CA SER A 151 -5.56 5.79 -12.05
C SER A 151 -4.05 5.84 -12.17
N LEU A 152 -3.46 6.99 -11.90
CA LEU A 152 -2.03 7.23 -12.05
C LEU A 152 -1.44 7.54 -10.67
N CYS A 153 -0.42 6.80 -10.28
CA CYS A 153 0.22 6.97 -8.98
C CYS A 153 1.73 6.86 -9.10
N GLY A 154 2.45 7.89 -8.65
CA GLY A 154 3.89 7.89 -8.51
C GLY A 154 4.33 8.50 -7.19
N ALA A 155 5.58 8.24 -6.84
CA ALA A 155 6.23 8.82 -5.67
C ALA A 155 7.53 9.47 -6.13
N LEU A 156 7.44 10.73 -6.51
CA LEU A 156 8.54 11.51 -7.05
C LEU A 156 9.06 12.51 -6.01
N PRO A 157 10.37 12.77 -5.98
CA PRO A 157 10.89 13.87 -5.18
C PRO A 157 10.39 15.22 -5.75
N ALA A 158 10.15 16.18 -4.88
CA ALA A 158 9.88 17.55 -5.29
C ALA A 158 11.04 18.10 -6.15
N PRO A 159 10.80 19.06 -7.07
CA PRO A 159 11.84 19.57 -7.98
C PRO A 159 13.11 20.03 -7.25
N GLU A 160 12.96 20.71 -6.13
CA GLU A 160 14.06 21.21 -5.29
C GLU A 160 14.85 20.09 -4.58
N ALA A 161 14.28 18.89 -4.51
CA ALA A 161 14.93 17.70 -3.93
C ALA A 161 15.55 16.78 -4.99
N CYS A 162 15.49 17.15 -6.28
CA CYS A 162 16.07 16.41 -7.40
C CYS A 162 17.57 16.73 -7.52
N ASP A 163 18.40 16.11 -6.70
CA ASP A 163 19.84 16.37 -6.56
C ASP A 163 20.74 15.24 -7.11
N ASN A 164 20.18 14.40 -7.96
CA ASN A 164 20.92 13.30 -8.59
C ASN A 164 20.53 13.12 -10.07
N PRO A 165 21.37 12.46 -10.89
CA PRO A 165 21.13 12.31 -12.35
C PRO A 165 19.81 11.62 -12.72
N PHE A 166 19.26 10.79 -11.82
CA PHE A 166 18.02 10.07 -12.08
C PHE A 166 16.77 10.89 -11.73
N ASN A 167 16.91 12.06 -11.12
CA ASN A 167 15.79 12.85 -10.59
C ASN A 167 14.80 12.01 -9.77
N TYR A 168 15.32 10.99 -9.07
CA TYR A 168 14.54 10.04 -8.31
C TYR A 168 15.16 9.77 -6.93
N LYS A 169 14.31 9.60 -5.93
CA LYS A 169 14.68 9.17 -4.57
C LYS A 169 13.72 8.10 -4.10
N PHE A 170 14.24 7.08 -3.44
CA PHE A 170 13.40 6.08 -2.82
C PHE A 170 12.64 6.68 -1.62
N SER A 171 11.32 6.67 -1.70
CA SER A 171 10.41 7.08 -0.61
C SER A 171 9.76 5.90 0.10
N TRP A 172 9.90 4.70 -0.46
CA TRP A 172 9.42 3.44 0.08
C TRP A 172 10.44 2.32 -0.18
N SER A 173 10.04 1.04 -0.18
CA SER A 173 10.94 -0.10 -0.33
C SER A 173 11.79 -0.05 -1.62
N PRO A 174 13.11 0.16 -1.56
CA PRO A 174 13.97 0.15 -2.75
C PRO A 174 13.88 -1.17 -3.53
N LYS A 175 13.87 -2.30 -2.81
CA LYS A 175 13.67 -3.62 -3.42
C LYS A 175 12.33 -3.70 -4.15
N GLY A 176 11.26 -3.13 -3.57
CA GLY A 176 9.93 -3.09 -4.18
C GLY A 176 9.92 -2.29 -5.48
N VAL A 177 10.60 -1.15 -5.52
CA VAL A 177 10.73 -0.31 -6.74
C VAL A 177 11.46 -1.07 -7.85
N VAL A 178 12.60 -1.69 -7.54
CA VAL A 178 13.36 -2.46 -8.53
C VAL A 178 12.57 -3.67 -9.01
N MET A 179 11.91 -4.40 -8.12
CA MET A 179 11.12 -5.57 -8.52
C MET A 179 9.87 -5.20 -9.33
N ALA A 180 9.34 -3.99 -9.21
CA ALA A 180 8.21 -3.53 -9.99
C ALA A 180 8.50 -3.48 -11.50
N SER A 181 9.76 -3.29 -11.91
CA SER A 181 10.18 -3.31 -13.31
C SER A 181 10.08 -4.69 -13.97
N ASN A 182 9.94 -5.76 -13.19
CA ASN A 182 9.77 -7.12 -13.69
C ASN A 182 8.29 -7.54 -13.79
N ASN A 183 7.36 -6.64 -13.51
CA ASN A 183 5.94 -6.92 -13.69
C ASN A 183 5.56 -6.72 -15.17
N ASP A 184 4.63 -7.52 -15.64
CA ASP A 184 3.88 -7.25 -16.87
C ASP A 184 2.85 -6.13 -16.65
N GLY A 185 2.31 -5.62 -17.75
CA GLY A 185 1.18 -4.70 -17.77
C GLY A 185 0.02 -5.30 -18.55
N LYS A 186 -1.19 -5.25 -17.95
CA LYS A 186 -2.40 -5.69 -18.63
C LYS A 186 -3.51 -4.68 -18.37
N PHE A 187 -4.12 -4.14 -19.43
CA PHE A 187 -5.15 -3.11 -19.31
C PHE A 187 -6.12 -3.13 -20.48
N LEU A 188 -7.29 -2.51 -20.29
CA LEU A 188 -8.27 -2.29 -21.33
C LEU A 188 -8.08 -0.88 -21.92
N LYS A 189 -8.09 -0.77 -23.26
CA LYS A 189 -8.04 0.52 -23.98
C LYS A 189 -8.96 0.51 -25.18
N HIS A 190 -9.97 1.38 -25.16
CA HIS A 190 -11.00 1.49 -26.22
C HIS A 190 -11.62 0.13 -26.58
N GLY A 191 -12.02 -0.64 -25.55
CA GLY A 191 -12.60 -1.97 -25.70
C GLY A 191 -11.63 -3.09 -26.08
N LYS A 192 -10.33 -2.80 -26.19
CA LYS A 192 -9.31 -3.79 -26.55
C LYS A 192 -8.41 -4.12 -25.37
N GLU A 193 -8.18 -5.40 -25.14
CA GLU A 193 -7.19 -5.87 -24.19
C GLU A 193 -5.78 -5.60 -24.72
N ILE A 194 -4.96 -4.95 -23.91
CA ILE A 194 -3.54 -4.69 -24.20
C ILE A 194 -2.71 -5.43 -23.14
N TYR A 195 -1.74 -6.19 -23.60
CA TYR A 195 -0.74 -6.84 -22.78
C TYR A 195 0.64 -6.30 -23.11
N VAL A 196 1.43 -6.00 -22.08
CA VAL A 196 2.79 -5.47 -22.19
C VAL A 196 3.73 -6.38 -21.40
N GLU A 197 4.66 -7.01 -22.10
CA GLU A 197 5.70 -7.83 -21.50
C GLU A 197 6.62 -6.99 -20.60
N PRO A 198 7.20 -7.57 -19.53
CA PRO A 198 8.10 -6.84 -18.64
C PRO A 198 9.25 -6.13 -19.36
N ILE A 199 9.81 -6.77 -20.41
CA ILE A 199 10.92 -6.21 -21.20
C ILE A 199 10.49 -4.98 -22.03
N ASP A 200 9.21 -4.81 -22.27
CA ASP A 200 8.63 -3.73 -23.07
C ASP A 200 7.95 -2.65 -22.19
N LEU A 201 7.90 -2.86 -20.87
CA LEU A 201 7.14 -2.03 -19.95
C LEU A 201 7.46 -0.53 -20.07
N PHE A 202 8.71 -0.19 -20.29
CA PHE A 202 9.19 1.20 -20.38
C PHE A 202 9.41 1.71 -21.80
N LYS A 203 9.18 0.88 -22.85
CA LYS A 203 9.48 1.26 -24.23
C LYS A 203 8.49 2.25 -24.82
N ASN A 204 7.24 2.18 -24.40
CA ASN A 204 6.16 2.99 -24.96
C ASN A 204 5.33 3.67 -23.85
N PRO A 205 5.93 4.54 -23.01
CA PRO A 205 5.17 5.32 -22.06
C PRO A 205 4.32 6.35 -22.80
N PHE A 206 3.23 6.78 -22.20
CA PHE A 206 2.53 7.97 -22.67
C PHE A 206 2.78 9.14 -21.71
N SER A 207 2.74 10.36 -22.25
CA SER A 207 2.94 11.57 -21.46
C SER A 207 1.63 12.10 -20.92
N VAL A 208 1.67 12.56 -19.68
CA VAL A 208 0.56 13.29 -19.03
C VAL A 208 1.12 14.57 -18.43
N ASP A 209 0.49 15.70 -18.72
CA ASP A 209 0.81 16.97 -18.10
C ASP A 209 0.05 17.11 -16.78
N PHE A 210 0.80 17.17 -15.68
CA PHE A 210 0.22 17.35 -14.34
C PHE A 210 0.29 18.82 -13.94
N PRO A 211 -0.82 19.43 -13.52
CA PRO A 211 -0.83 20.82 -13.06
C PRO A 211 0.23 21.06 -11.98
N ASN A 212 1.05 22.10 -12.17
CA ASN A 212 2.15 22.51 -11.28
C ASN A 212 3.32 21.51 -11.11
N VAL A 213 3.32 20.40 -11.85
CA VAL A 213 4.39 19.38 -11.84
C VAL A 213 5.08 19.32 -13.20
N GLY A 214 4.31 19.51 -14.29
CA GLY A 214 4.74 19.37 -15.66
C GLY A 214 4.53 17.96 -16.21
N GLU A 215 5.17 17.69 -17.34
CA GLU A 215 5.02 16.44 -18.06
C GLU A 215 5.69 15.28 -17.33
N LEU A 216 4.94 14.20 -17.15
CA LEU A 216 5.41 12.92 -16.62
C LEU A 216 5.13 11.81 -17.61
N GLN A 217 6.01 10.81 -17.66
CA GLN A 217 5.81 9.59 -18.40
C GLN A 217 5.08 8.57 -17.55
N VAL A 218 4.10 7.90 -18.14
CA VAL A 218 3.25 6.91 -17.49
C VAL A 218 3.38 5.57 -18.21
N TYR A 219 3.54 4.52 -17.44
CA TYR A 219 3.56 3.14 -17.93
C TYR A 219 2.60 2.26 -17.11
N PRO A 220 2.10 1.14 -17.68
CA PRO A 220 1.10 0.30 -17.00
C PRO A 220 1.67 -0.32 -15.73
N ASN A 221 0.82 -0.43 -14.71
CA ASN A 221 1.15 -1.03 -13.43
C ASN A 221 0.32 -2.31 -13.21
N ARG A 222 0.90 -3.47 -13.55
CA ARG A 222 0.30 -4.79 -13.38
C ARG A 222 -1.00 -4.99 -14.18
N ASP A 223 -1.84 -5.92 -13.71
CA ASP A 223 -3.15 -6.20 -14.30
C ASP A 223 -4.21 -5.24 -13.76
N SER A 224 -4.81 -4.46 -14.67
CA SER A 224 -5.89 -3.53 -14.37
C SER A 224 -7.30 -4.13 -14.47
N PHE A 225 -7.47 -5.31 -15.09
CA PHE A 225 -8.79 -5.93 -15.33
C PHE A 225 -9.61 -6.22 -14.07
N PRO A 226 -9.02 -6.74 -12.97
CA PRO A 226 -9.79 -6.99 -11.74
C PRO A 226 -10.52 -5.78 -11.20
N TYR A 227 -10.06 -4.58 -11.52
CA TYR A 227 -10.66 -3.33 -11.04
C TYR A 227 -11.93 -2.93 -11.77
N LEU A 228 -12.23 -3.49 -12.96
CA LEU A 228 -13.54 -3.34 -13.60
C LEU A 228 -14.66 -3.86 -12.68
N GLU A 229 -14.47 -5.07 -12.14
CA GLU A 229 -15.41 -5.67 -11.19
C GLU A 229 -15.34 -5.01 -9.81
N LEU A 230 -14.12 -4.82 -9.27
CA LEU A 230 -13.93 -4.24 -7.93
C LEU A 230 -14.51 -2.83 -7.78
N TYR A 231 -14.46 -2.03 -8.85
CA TYR A 231 -15.00 -0.67 -8.86
C TYR A 231 -16.45 -0.59 -9.37
N GLY A 232 -17.02 -1.71 -9.84
CA GLY A 232 -18.38 -1.75 -10.38
C GLY A 232 -18.55 -0.90 -11.64
N ILE A 233 -17.57 -0.92 -12.53
CA ILE A 233 -17.55 -0.18 -13.82
C ILE A 233 -17.39 -1.12 -15.02
N PRO A 234 -18.22 -2.18 -15.15
CA PRO A 234 -18.09 -3.14 -16.25
C PRO A 234 -18.34 -2.52 -17.63
N GLU A 235 -18.98 -1.34 -17.68
CA GLU A 235 -19.25 -0.58 -18.90
C GLU A 235 -18.03 0.18 -19.42
N ALA A 236 -16.93 0.26 -18.69
CA ALA A 236 -15.76 1.03 -19.10
C ALA A 236 -15.10 0.43 -20.34
N GLU A 237 -14.81 1.28 -21.30
CA GLU A 237 -14.05 0.93 -22.51
C GLU A 237 -12.55 1.07 -22.31
N THR A 238 -12.13 1.89 -21.36
CA THR A 238 -10.74 2.00 -20.91
C THR A 238 -10.65 1.80 -19.40
N MET A 239 -9.78 0.89 -18.99
CA MET A 239 -9.40 0.66 -17.59
C MET A 239 -7.90 0.57 -17.50
N PHE A 240 -7.27 1.61 -16.98
CA PHE A 240 -5.81 1.72 -16.91
C PHE A 240 -5.35 2.15 -15.52
N ARG A 241 -4.45 1.37 -14.94
CA ARG A 241 -3.69 1.78 -13.76
C ARG A 241 -2.22 1.90 -14.14
N GLY A 242 -1.64 3.03 -13.84
CA GLY A 242 -0.29 3.36 -14.26
C GLY A 242 0.58 3.93 -13.15
N THR A 243 1.88 3.85 -13.38
CA THR A 243 2.87 4.51 -12.56
C THR A 243 3.52 5.63 -13.35
N ASP A 244 3.58 6.81 -12.75
CA ASP A 244 4.21 7.98 -13.34
C ASP A 244 5.68 8.12 -12.90
N ARG A 245 6.52 8.61 -13.81
CA ARG A 245 7.93 8.92 -13.61
C ARG A 245 8.30 10.18 -14.37
N LYS A 246 9.31 10.91 -13.89
CA LYS A 246 9.99 11.89 -14.72
C LYS A 246 10.74 11.16 -15.83
N SER A 247 10.67 11.69 -17.05
CA SER A 247 11.52 11.20 -18.13
C SER A 247 12.98 11.32 -17.72
N VAL A 248 13.70 10.20 -17.82
CA VAL A 248 15.16 10.18 -17.72
C VAL A 248 15.63 9.96 -19.14
N VAL A 249 15.88 11.05 -19.84
CA VAL A 249 16.53 11.02 -21.16
C VAL A 249 18.02 10.91 -20.97
#